data_d93885fab998118e1ec16ee59334310c
#
_entry.id   d93885fab998118e1ec16ee59334310c
#
_cell.length_a   1.000
_cell.length_b   1.000
_cell.length_c   1.000
_cell.angle_alpha   90.00
_cell.angle_beta   90.00
_cell.angle_gamma   90.00
#
_symmetry.space_group_name_H-M   'P 1'
#
loop_
_entity.id
_entity.type
_entity.pdbx_description
1 polymer ?
#
loop_
_entity_poly.entity_id
_entity_poly.type
_entity_poly.pdbx_seq_one_letter_code
_entity_poly.pdbx_strand_id
1 'polypeptide(L)'
;MISSSPRGRASFNPTRDIPPLTGKVILVTGGNSGLGKQSILELAKHRPSQIWLAARSADKANEAVAEIKKEVVDVSIKALQLDLASLSSVRNAANVFCQESGRLDILLLNAGIMAHPAALTEDGYEIQFGTNHVGHALLTKLLMPVLLLTAQEQPDSDVRVVVLSSGGHAYAPVGGIQFDTLKSKAENMAGLTRYGQSKLAGIFFAQELARRYPQFTAVSVHPGLVNTNLANKMERENLLLGIVAKEVMPIAGSNAKEGARNQLWAATASGVESGEYYEPVGVAGKGSKYTKDHELAKRLWEWTENELKEYEV
;
A
#
# COMPACT_ATOMS: atom_id res chain seq x y z
N MET A 1 16.98 -11.62 25.65
CA MET A 1 15.74 -12.33 25.25
C MET A 1 14.59 -11.53 25.82
N ILE A 2 14.01 -10.63 25.00
CA ILE A 2 12.77 -9.90 25.36
C ILE A 2 11.65 -10.66 24.68
N SER A 3 10.88 -11.40 25.46
CA SER A 3 9.67 -12.08 25.01
C SER A 3 8.64 -11.03 24.65
N SER A 4 8.45 -10.75 23.36
CA SER A 4 7.32 -9.96 22.88
C SER A 4 6.06 -10.81 22.95
N SER A 5 5.28 -10.63 24.00
CA SER A 5 3.90 -11.12 24.04
C SER A 5 3.14 -10.57 22.83
N PRO A 6 2.31 -11.37 22.11
CA PRO A 6 1.50 -10.85 21.03
C PRO A 6 0.59 -9.74 21.58
N ARG A 7 0.80 -8.51 21.16
CA ARG A 7 -0.07 -7.39 21.53
C ARG A 7 -1.47 -7.70 20.99
N GLY A 8 -2.48 -7.68 21.86
CA GLY A 8 -3.87 -7.85 21.47
C GLY A 8 -4.32 -6.75 20.50
N ARG A 9 -5.48 -6.94 19.87
CA ARG A 9 -6.08 -6.00 18.92
C ARG A 9 -6.14 -4.59 19.54
N ALA A 10 -5.58 -3.60 18.83
CA ALA A 10 -5.62 -2.20 19.28
C ALA A 10 -7.06 -1.64 19.18
N SER A 11 -7.50 -0.95 20.23
CA SER A 11 -8.71 -0.15 20.17
C SER A 11 -8.37 1.20 19.55
N PHE A 12 -8.51 1.30 18.21
CA PHE A 12 -8.18 2.50 17.46
C PHE A 12 -9.43 3.09 16.79
N ASN A 13 -9.71 4.34 17.11
CA ASN A 13 -10.76 5.14 16.47
C ASN A 13 -10.11 6.31 15.72
N PRO A 14 -10.14 6.32 14.37
CA PRO A 14 -9.49 7.36 13.57
C PRO A 14 -9.84 8.79 13.98
N THR A 15 -11.10 9.06 14.30
CA THR A 15 -11.57 10.40 14.67
C THR A 15 -10.95 10.92 15.98
N ARG A 16 -10.65 10.02 16.93
CA ARG A 16 -10.14 10.37 18.26
C ARG A 16 -8.63 10.19 18.37
N ASP A 17 -8.10 9.13 17.76
CA ASP A 17 -6.77 8.62 18.07
C ASP A 17 -5.71 9.04 17.04
N ILE A 18 -6.11 9.59 15.88
CA ILE A 18 -5.16 10.24 14.96
C ILE A 18 -4.76 11.59 15.57
N PRO A 19 -3.46 11.85 15.78
CA PRO A 19 -3.00 13.14 16.28
C PRO A 19 -3.21 14.27 15.27
N PRO A 20 -3.08 15.54 15.63
CA PRO A 20 -3.01 16.63 14.66
C PRO A 20 -1.88 16.39 13.64
N LEU A 21 -2.20 16.52 12.37
CA LEU A 21 -1.26 16.30 11.26
C LEU A 21 -0.75 17.62 10.66
N THR A 22 -0.84 18.71 11.42
CA THR A 22 -0.39 20.03 10.99
C THR A 22 1.09 19.99 10.57
N GLY A 23 1.40 20.55 9.41
CA GLY A 23 2.74 20.51 8.82
C GLY A 23 3.03 19.24 8.00
N LYS A 24 2.24 18.18 8.14
CA LYS A 24 2.47 16.89 7.46
C LYS A 24 2.00 16.91 6.03
N VAL A 25 2.80 16.31 5.14
CA VAL A 25 2.46 16.02 3.73
C VAL A 25 2.26 14.52 3.56
N ILE A 26 1.16 14.15 2.91
CA ILE A 26 0.69 12.77 2.79
C ILE A 26 0.48 12.43 1.31
N LEU A 27 0.94 11.26 0.87
CA LEU A 27 0.64 10.72 -0.45
C LEU A 27 -0.05 9.36 -0.31
N VAL A 28 -1.19 9.19 -0.99
CA VAL A 28 -1.98 7.95 -0.97
C VAL A 28 -2.21 7.45 -2.39
N THR A 29 -1.71 6.26 -2.71
CA THR A 29 -1.99 5.60 -4.00
C THR A 29 -3.36 4.93 -3.98
N GLY A 30 -4.11 4.98 -5.09
CA GLY A 30 -5.47 4.45 -5.18
C GLY A 30 -6.46 5.25 -4.31
N GLY A 31 -6.22 6.56 -4.14
CA GLY A 31 -6.98 7.44 -3.26
C GLY A 31 -8.39 7.79 -3.75
N ASN A 32 -8.75 7.43 -4.98
CA ASN A 32 -10.04 7.80 -5.57
C ASN A 32 -11.23 6.91 -5.15
N SER A 33 -10.99 5.79 -4.47
CA SER A 33 -12.07 4.87 -4.08
C SER A 33 -11.69 3.99 -2.88
N GLY A 34 -12.66 3.29 -2.31
CA GLY A 34 -12.47 2.26 -1.30
C GLY A 34 -11.64 2.72 -0.09
N LEU A 35 -10.66 1.90 0.30
CA LEU A 35 -9.83 2.14 1.48
C LEU A 35 -8.98 3.42 1.36
N GLY A 36 -8.43 3.68 0.16
CA GLY A 36 -7.60 4.86 -0.08
C GLY A 36 -8.39 6.15 0.11
N LYS A 37 -9.57 6.25 -0.50
CA LYS A 37 -10.46 7.41 -0.33
C LYS A 37 -10.90 7.60 1.11
N GLN A 38 -11.29 6.51 1.79
CA GLN A 38 -11.67 6.56 3.20
C GLN A 38 -10.51 7.01 4.08
N SER A 39 -9.29 6.55 3.79
CA SER A 39 -8.11 6.98 4.56
C SER A 39 -7.82 8.46 4.35
N ILE A 40 -7.91 8.96 3.12
CA ILE A 40 -7.77 10.40 2.86
C ILE A 40 -8.82 11.20 3.61
N LEU A 41 -10.08 10.76 3.60
CA LEU A 41 -11.16 11.43 4.32
C LEU A 41 -10.90 11.51 5.83
N GLU A 42 -10.44 10.41 6.45
CA GLU A 42 -10.14 10.42 7.88
C GLU A 42 -8.92 11.28 8.20
N LEU A 43 -7.82 11.16 7.44
CA LEU A 43 -6.61 11.97 7.63
C LEU A 43 -6.88 13.47 7.43
N ALA A 44 -7.73 13.84 6.48
CA ALA A 44 -8.11 15.21 6.18
C ALA A 44 -8.72 15.94 7.40
N LYS A 45 -9.46 15.24 8.25
CA LYS A 45 -10.08 15.78 9.47
C LYS A 45 -9.05 16.25 10.53
N HIS A 46 -7.79 15.80 10.39
CA HIS A 46 -6.70 16.11 11.33
C HIS A 46 -5.75 17.21 10.83
N ARG A 47 -6.17 18.00 9.85
CA ARG A 47 -5.51 19.21 9.33
C ARG A 47 -4.07 19.00 8.83
N PRO A 48 -3.80 18.02 7.95
CA PRO A 48 -2.49 17.96 7.28
C PRO A 48 -2.26 19.20 6.42
N SER A 49 -0.99 19.55 6.18
CA SER A 49 -0.64 20.65 5.26
C SER A 49 -1.04 20.35 3.84
N GLN A 50 -0.84 19.10 3.39
CA GLN A 50 -1.17 18.70 2.03
C GLN A 50 -1.45 17.20 1.97
N ILE A 51 -2.49 16.80 1.24
CA ILE A 51 -2.71 15.40 0.83
C ILE A 51 -2.61 15.32 -0.69
N TRP A 52 -1.84 14.33 -1.18
CA TRP A 52 -1.79 13.95 -2.58
C TRP A 52 -2.62 12.69 -2.80
N LEU A 53 -3.70 12.82 -3.56
CA LEU A 53 -4.59 11.73 -3.95
C LEU A 53 -4.11 11.20 -5.31
N ALA A 54 -3.37 10.09 -5.29
CA ALA A 54 -2.87 9.49 -6.52
C ALA A 54 -3.83 8.41 -7.05
N ALA A 55 -4.18 8.49 -8.34
CA ALA A 55 -5.05 7.53 -9.01
C ALA A 55 -4.76 7.48 -10.53
N ARG A 56 -5.11 6.34 -11.17
CA ARG A 56 -4.89 6.12 -12.60
C ARG A 56 -5.65 7.10 -13.49
N SER A 57 -6.91 7.39 -13.17
CA SER A 57 -7.74 8.35 -13.90
C SER A 57 -7.71 9.71 -13.20
N ALA A 58 -7.27 10.74 -13.89
CA ALA A 58 -7.26 12.12 -13.39
C ALA A 58 -8.69 12.60 -13.06
N ASP A 59 -9.68 12.28 -13.91
CA ASP A 59 -11.08 12.66 -13.69
C ASP A 59 -11.61 12.07 -12.38
N LYS A 60 -11.41 10.75 -12.17
CA LYS A 60 -11.84 10.08 -10.93
C LYS A 60 -11.09 10.58 -9.70
N ALA A 61 -9.84 11.01 -9.86
CA ALA A 61 -9.10 11.64 -8.78
C ALA A 61 -9.72 12.98 -8.40
N ASN A 62 -10.02 13.83 -9.40
CA ASN A 62 -10.66 15.14 -9.20
C ASN A 62 -12.06 15.01 -8.60
N GLU A 63 -12.89 14.07 -9.08
CA GLU A 63 -14.18 13.75 -8.48
C GLU A 63 -14.06 13.40 -7.00
N ALA A 64 -13.14 12.50 -6.65
CA ALA A 64 -12.92 12.09 -5.26
C ALA A 64 -12.41 13.25 -4.40
N VAL A 65 -11.54 14.11 -4.91
CA VAL A 65 -11.10 15.33 -4.22
C VAL A 65 -12.29 16.24 -3.95
N ALA A 66 -13.16 16.47 -4.95
CA ALA A 66 -14.34 17.30 -4.78
C ALA A 66 -15.32 16.73 -3.74
N GLU A 67 -15.51 15.41 -3.72
CA GLU A 67 -16.36 14.74 -2.74
C GLU A 67 -15.80 14.86 -1.31
N ILE A 68 -14.50 14.66 -1.13
CA ILE A 68 -13.85 14.79 0.20
C ILE A 68 -13.95 16.24 0.69
N LYS A 69 -13.71 17.23 -0.18
CA LYS A 69 -13.80 18.65 0.17
C LYS A 69 -15.22 19.11 0.56
N LYS A 70 -16.28 18.39 0.15
CA LYS A 70 -17.64 18.63 0.64
C LYS A 70 -17.82 18.21 2.10
N GLU A 71 -17.09 17.19 2.54
CA GLU A 71 -17.16 16.67 3.92
C GLU A 71 -16.17 17.35 4.86
N VAL A 72 -14.99 17.74 4.35
CA VAL A 72 -13.93 18.40 5.12
C VAL A 72 -13.56 19.70 4.44
N VAL A 73 -14.06 20.80 5.01
CA VAL A 73 -13.78 22.15 4.53
C VAL A 73 -12.33 22.53 4.85
N ASP A 74 -11.69 23.36 4.02
CA ASP A 74 -10.36 23.92 4.19
C ASP A 74 -9.20 22.89 4.20
N VAL A 75 -9.42 21.68 3.66
CA VAL A 75 -8.34 20.72 3.45
C VAL A 75 -7.64 20.94 2.10
N SER A 76 -6.31 20.93 2.13
CA SER A 76 -5.50 20.97 0.90
C SER A 76 -5.35 19.55 0.33
N ILE A 77 -6.03 19.25 -0.78
CA ILE A 77 -5.90 17.98 -1.50
C ILE A 77 -5.61 18.27 -2.95
N LYS A 78 -4.53 17.66 -3.48
CA LYS A 78 -4.15 17.66 -4.90
C LYS A 78 -4.37 16.29 -5.51
N ALA A 79 -4.96 16.25 -6.70
CA ALA A 79 -5.01 15.04 -7.51
C ALA A 79 -3.65 14.82 -8.19
N LEU A 80 -3.19 13.57 -8.23
CA LEU A 80 -1.99 13.14 -8.92
C LEU A 80 -2.33 11.96 -9.83
N GLN A 81 -2.09 12.11 -11.13
CA GLN A 81 -2.26 10.99 -12.05
C GLN A 81 -1.13 9.98 -11.88
N LEU A 82 -1.48 8.72 -11.62
CA LEU A 82 -0.53 7.64 -11.38
C LEU A 82 -1.11 6.30 -11.83
N ASP A 83 -0.55 5.72 -12.89
CA ASP A 83 -0.79 4.32 -13.24
C ASP A 83 0.42 3.48 -12.83
N LEU A 84 0.22 2.61 -11.84
CA LEU A 84 1.26 1.70 -11.32
C LEU A 84 1.59 0.55 -12.29
N ALA A 85 0.80 0.35 -13.35
CA ALA A 85 1.08 -0.60 -14.42
C ALA A 85 1.94 0.00 -15.55
N SER A 86 2.42 1.23 -15.38
CA SER A 86 3.29 1.95 -16.32
C SER A 86 4.41 2.66 -15.56
N LEU A 87 5.64 2.19 -15.69
CA LEU A 87 6.79 2.79 -15.00
C LEU A 87 7.06 4.22 -15.46
N SER A 88 6.72 4.54 -16.71
CA SER A 88 6.77 5.92 -17.22
C SER A 88 5.77 6.84 -16.50
N SER A 89 4.55 6.36 -16.24
CA SER A 89 3.55 7.08 -15.45
C SER A 89 4.00 7.27 -14.00
N VAL A 90 4.61 6.25 -13.40
CA VAL A 90 5.17 6.34 -12.03
C VAL A 90 6.25 7.42 -11.96
N ARG A 91 7.19 7.43 -12.92
CA ARG A 91 8.24 8.46 -12.98
C ARG A 91 7.67 9.85 -13.12
N ASN A 92 6.69 10.03 -14.02
CA ASN A 92 6.05 11.33 -14.21
C ASN A 92 5.34 11.81 -12.93
N ALA A 93 4.62 10.92 -12.25
CA ALA A 93 3.95 11.24 -10.98
C ALA A 93 4.95 11.63 -9.88
N ALA A 94 6.05 10.89 -9.75
CA ALA A 94 7.10 11.23 -8.79
C ALA A 94 7.74 12.59 -9.10
N ASN A 95 8.02 12.89 -10.37
CA ASN A 95 8.54 14.18 -10.79
C ASN A 95 7.60 15.34 -10.43
N VAL A 96 6.30 15.20 -10.73
CA VAL A 96 5.29 16.22 -10.37
C VAL A 96 5.27 16.43 -8.86
N PHE A 97 5.27 15.33 -8.10
CA PHE A 97 5.29 15.43 -6.63
C PHE A 97 6.54 16.18 -6.14
N CYS A 98 7.74 15.77 -6.58
CA CYS A 98 9.00 16.37 -6.13
C CYS A 98 9.17 17.84 -6.56
N GLN A 99 8.60 18.25 -7.71
CA GLN A 99 8.60 19.65 -8.13
C GLN A 99 7.71 20.55 -7.26
N GLU A 100 6.63 19.99 -6.73
CA GLU A 100 5.63 20.76 -5.99
C GLU A 100 5.68 20.54 -4.45
N SER A 101 6.45 19.55 -3.98
CA SER A 101 6.58 19.23 -2.56
C SER A 101 8.00 18.82 -2.21
N GLY A 102 8.61 19.57 -1.28
CA GLY A 102 9.92 19.24 -0.70
C GLY A 102 9.81 18.35 0.55
N ARG A 103 8.61 17.86 0.90
CA ARG A 103 8.34 17.10 2.13
C ARG A 103 7.39 15.94 1.87
N LEU A 104 7.62 14.80 2.53
CA LEU A 104 6.70 13.65 2.54
C LEU A 104 6.79 12.92 3.88
N ASP A 105 5.76 13.06 4.70
CA ASP A 105 5.71 12.44 6.04
C ASP A 105 5.04 11.07 6.03
N ILE A 106 3.99 10.89 5.20
CA ILE A 106 3.25 9.62 5.15
C ILE A 106 3.05 9.21 3.69
N LEU A 107 3.61 8.06 3.34
CA LEU A 107 3.41 7.39 2.05
C LEU A 107 2.55 6.15 2.26
N LEU A 108 1.28 6.19 1.83
CA LEU A 108 0.37 5.05 1.84
C LEU A 108 0.36 4.37 0.46
N LEU A 109 1.06 3.26 0.33
CA LEU A 109 1.08 2.39 -0.84
C LEU A 109 -0.16 1.48 -0.80
N ASN A 110 -1.35 2.10 -1.03
CA ASN A 110 -2.65 1.47 -0.84
C ASN A 110 -3.21 0.84 -2.11
N ALA A 111 -2.86 1.36 -3.30
CA ALA A 111 -3.38 0.84 -4.56
C ALA A 111 -3.10 -0.65 -4.76
N GLY A 112 -3.95 -1.31 -5.52
CA GLY A 112 -3.71 -2.68 -5.92
C GLY A 112 -4.85 -3.26 -6.75
N ILE A 113 -4.53 -4.35 -7.44
CA ILE A 113 -5.49 -5.17 -8.19
C ILE A 113 -5.45 -6.60 -7.65
N MET A 114 -6.55 -7.33 -7.79
CA MET A 114 -6.70 -8.70 -7.30
C MET A 114 -7.42 -9.56 -8.33
N ALA A 115 -6.98 -10.83 -8.45
CA ALA A 115 -7.58 -11.84 -9.33
C ALA A 115 -7.76 -11.39 -10.78
N HIS A 116 -6.89 -10.49 -11.25
CA HIS A 116 -6.92 -9.98 -12.62
C HIS A 116 -6.62 -11.13 -13.60
N PRO A 117 -7.22 -11.15 -14.79
CA PRO A 117 -6.82 -12.06 -15.88
C PRO A 117 -5.32 -12.01 -16.14
N ALA A 118 -4.76 -13.11 -16.64
CA ALA A 118 -3.34 -13.17 -16.94
C ALA A 118 -2.99 -12.15 -18.02
N ALA A 119 -2.15 -11.19 -17.66
CA ALA A 119 -1.74 -10.07 -18.52
C ALA A 119 -0.36 -9.56 -18.10
N LEU A 120 0.20 -8.66 -18.88
CA LEU A 120 1.41 -7.92 -18.57
C LEU A 120 1.10 -6.44 -18.31
N THR A 121 1.94 -5.78 -17.53
CA THR A 121 2.04 -4.32 -17.49
C THR A 121 2.63 -3.80 -18.79
N GLU A 122 2.63 -2.47 -18.98
CA GLU A 122 3.29 -1.84 -20.15
C GLU A 122 4.78 -2.21 -20.22
N ASP A 123 5.42 -2.43 -19.07
CA ASP A 123 6.85 -2.71 -18.95
C ASP A 123 7.16 -4.22 -18.90
N GLY A 124 6.17 -5.09 -19.16
CA GLY A 124 6.36 -6.53 -19.33
C GLY A 124 6.38 -7.35 -18.03
N TYR A 125 5.92 -6.82 -16.91
CA TYR A 125 5.76 -7.58 -15.66
C TYR A 125 4.39 -8.25 -15.58
N GLU A 126 4.28 -9.38 -14.84
CA GLU A 126 2.98 -9.96 -14.47
C GLU A 126 2.10 -8.86 -13.88
N ILE A 127 0.88 -8.74 -14.39
CA ILE A 127 0.04 -7.56 -14.16
C ILE A 127 -0.21 -7.23 -12.69
N GLN A 128 -0.42 -8.24 -11.83
CA GLN A 128 -0.65 -8.01 -10.40
C GLN A 128 0.67 -7.74 -9.67
N PHE A 129 1.73 -8.44 -10.03
CA PHE A 129 3.04 -8.23 -9.44
C PHE A 129 3.61 -6.85 -9.84
N GLY A 130 3.52 -6.51 -11.12
CA GLY A 130 3.95 -5.21 -11.64
C GLY A 130 3.21 -4.05 -10.98
N THR A 131 1.87 -4.12 -10.93
CA THR A 131 1.04 -3.07 -10.34
C THR A 131 1.19 -2.97 -8.82
N ASN A 132 1.12 -4.11 -8.11
CA ASN A 132 1.06 -4.12 -6.64
C ASN A 132 2.44 -3.95 -6.00
N HIS A 133 3.52 -4.36 -6.68
CA HIS A 133 4.88 -4.32 -6.16
C HIS A 133 5.82 -3.41 -6.96
N VAL A 134 6.09 -3.72 -8.25
CA VAL A 134 7.15 -3.03 -9.02
C VAL A 134 6.87 -1.53 -9.16
N GLY A 135 5.62 -1.16 -9.50
CA GLY A 135 5.21 0.24 -9.61
C GLY A 135 5.32 0.99 -8.28
N HIS A 136 4.95 0.36 -7.16
CA HIS A 136 5.13 0.94 -5.83
C HIS A 136 6.61 1.04 -5.41
N ALA A 137 7.42 0.03 -5.76
CA ALA A 137 8.85 0.05 -5.49
C ALA A 137 9.53 1.20 -6.24
N LEU A 138 9.21 1.40 -7.53
CA LEU A 138 9.71 2.54 -8.29
C LEU A 138 9.25 3.87 -7.70
N LEU A 139 7.97 4.01 -7.37
CA LEU A 139 7.47 5.23 -6.74
C LEU A 139 8.24 5.56 -5.45
N THR A 140 8.42 4.56 -4.60
CA THR A 140 9.16 4.72 -3.34
C THR A 140 10.62 5.07 -3.59
N LYS A 141 11.28 4.42 -4.56
CA LYS A 141 12.67 4.72 -4.96
C LYS A 141 12.81 6.18 -5.39
N LEU A 142 11.94 6.66 -6.26
CA LEU A 142 11.97 8.04 -6.77
C LEU A 142 11.62 9.09 -5.70
N LEU A 143 10.83 8.72 -4.69
CA LEU A 143 10.49 9.58 -3.56
C LEU A 143 11.46 9.44 -2.37
N MET A 144 12.44 8.53 -2.45
CA MET A 144 13.38 8.27 -1.35
C MET A 144 14.14 9.52 -0.89
N PRO A 145 14.66 10.39 -1.78
CA PRO A 145 15.36 11.59 -1.34
C PRO A 145 14.48 12.50 -0.48
N VAL A 146 13.21 12.71 -0.86
CA VAL A 146 12.31 13.56 -0.09
C VAL A 146 11.87 12.90 1.22
N LEU A 147 11.70 11.57 1.27
CA LEU A 147 11.43 10.83 2.52
C LEU A 147 12.60 10.97 3.50
N LEU A 148 13.83 10.79 3.04
CA LEU A 148 15.04 10.90 3.86
C LEU A 148 15.28 12.34 4.32
N LEU A 149 15.08 13.32 3.43
CA LEU A 149 15.19 14.75 3.80
C LEU A 149 14.18 15.08 4.90
N THR A 150 12.91 14.67 4.73
CA THR A 150 11.85 14.89 5.72
C THR A 150 12.18 14.22 7.06
N ALA A 151 12.76 13.02 7.05
CA ALA A 151 13.15 12.31 8.26
C ALA A 151 14.32 13.00 9.01
N GLN A 152 15.14 13.78 8.31
CA GLN A 152 16.29 14.49 8.87
C GLN A 152 16.00 15.90 9.35
N GLU A 153 14.88 16.52 8.88
CA GLU A 153 14.59 17.93 9.16
C GLU A 153 14.41 18.27 10.65
N GLN A 154 13.91 17.31 11.45
CA GLN A 154 13.74 17.49 12.90
C GLN A 154 14.01 16.19 13.64
N PRO A 155 14.56 16.25 14.89
CA PRO A 155 14.84 15.06 15.71
C PRO A 155 13.62 14.16 15.95
N ASP A 156 12.42 14.73 15.95
CA ASP A 156 11.15 14.04 16.21
C ASP A 156 10.33 13.80 14.93
N SER A 157 10.96 13.84 13.76
CA SER A 157 10.29 13.55 12.48
C SER A 157 9.77 12.13 12.47
N ASP A 158 8.44 11.97 12.37
CA ASP A 158 7.78 10.67 12.21
C ASP A 158 7.38 10.50 10.75
N VAL A 159 8.29 9.91 9.96
CA VAL A 159 8.07 9.58 8.55
C VAL A 159 7.65 8.12 8.44
N ARG A 160 6.60 7.85 7.69
CA ARG A 160 5.98 6.52 7.58
C ARG A 160 5.74 6.08 6.14
N VAL A 161 6.17 4.87 5.83
CA VAL A 161 5.82 4.15 4.59
C VAL A 161 4.95 2.95 4.97
N VAL A 162 3.69 2.96 4.55
CA VAL A 162 2.73 1.91 4.87
C VAL A 162 2.33 1.18 3.60
N VAL A 163 2.66 -0.10 3.52
CA VAL A 163 2.36 -0.97 2.36
C VAL A 163 1.09 -1.76 2.62
N LEU A 164 0.07 -1.56 1.78
CA LEU A 164 -1.16 -2.35 1.89
C LEU A 164 -0.97 -3.74 1.29
N SER A 165 -0.74 -4.70 2.15
CA SER A 165 -0.73 -6.13 1.85
C SER A 165 -2.12 -6.75 2.04
N SER A 166 -2.19 -8.03 2.26
CA SER A 166 -3.43 -8.81 2.42
C SER A 166 -3.15 -10.13 3.15
N GLY A 167 -4.11 -10.67 3.87
CA GLY A 167 -4.11 -12.08 4.27
C GLY A 167 -3.95 -13.05 3.08
N GLY A 168 -4.27 -12.57 1.87
CA GLY A 168 -4.03 -13.28 0.61
C GLY A 168 -2.56 -13.60 0.31
N HIS A 169 -1.59 -13.00 0.99
CA HIS A 169 -0.17 -13.39 0.88
C HIS A 169 0.07 -14.87 1.23
N ALA A 170 -0.82 -15.48 2.02
CA ALA A 170 -0.74 -16.90 2.34
C ALA A 170 -0.99 -17.82 1.12
N TYR A 171 -1.63 -17.31 0.05
CA TYR A 171 -1.82 -18.02 -1.22
C TYR A 171 -0.63 -17.86 -2.19
N ALA A 172 0.49 -17.27 -1.77
CA ALA A 172 1.71 -17.23 -2.56
C ALA A 172 2.13 -18.64 -2.99
N PRO A 173 2.79 -18.81 -4.14
CA PRO A 173 3.18 -20.12 -4.64
C PRO A 173 4.15 -20.81 -3.69
N VAL A 174 4.36 -22.12 -3.91
CA VAL A 174 5.39 -22.87 -3.18
C VAL A 174 6.74 -22.20 -3.42
N GLY A 175 7.48 -21.93 -2.36
CA GLY A 175 8.71 -21.14 -2.40
C GLY A 175 8.51 -19.62 -2.27
N GLY A 176 7.26 -19.14 -2.16
CA GLY A 176 6.92 -17.75 -1.90
C GLY A 176 6.95 -16.85 -3.14
N ILE A 177 8.11 -16.66 -3.77
CA ILE A 177 8.29 -15.85 -4.99
C ILE A 177 8.89 -16.72 -6.10
N GLN A 178 8.19 -16.84 -7.22
CA GLN A 178 8.65 -17.53 -8.43
C GLN A 178 9.18 -16.51 -9.44
N PHE A 179 10.47 -16.21 -9.36
CA PHE A 179 11.12 -15.14 -10.15
C PHE A 179 10.95 -15.32 -11.67
N ASP A 180 10.95 -16.57 -12.15
CA ASP A 180 10.80 -16.88 -13.58
C ASP A 180 9.43 -16.49 -14.13
N THR A 181 8.44 -16.28 -13.27
CA THR A 181 7.07 -15.90 -13.68
C THR A 181 6.84 -14.39 -13.69
N LEU A 182 7.71 -13.61 -13.05
CA LEU A 182 7.51 -12.17 -12.82
C LEU A 182 7.50 -11.32 -14.09
N LYS A 183 8.18 -11.81 -15.15
CA LYS A 183 8.24 -11.17 -16.50
C LYS A 183 7.47 -11.98 -17.53
N SER A 184 6.38 -12.63 -17.13
CA SER A 184 5.48 -13.38 -18.01
C SER A 184 4.04 -13.18 -17.55
N LYS A 185 3.07 -13.58 -18.36
CA LYS A 185 1.65 -13.54 -17.95
C LYS A 185 1.33 -14.51 -16.80
N ALA A 186 2.20 -15.50 -16.54
CA ALA A 186 2.00 -16.57 -15.58
C ALA A 186 0.63 -17.27 -15.72
N GLU A 187 0.24 -17.62 -16.95
CA GLU A 187 -1.08 -18.17 -17.29
C GLU A 187 -1.37 -19.50 -16.58
N ASN A 188 -0.32 -20.29 -16.30
CA ASN A 188 -0.42 -21.55 -15.56
C ASN A 188 -0.57 -21.37 -14.04
N MET A 189 -0.50 -20.14 -13.54
CA MET A 189 -0.67 -19.81 -12.13
C MET A 189 -2.05 -19.22 -11.89
N ALA A 190 -2.79 -19.73 -10.91
CA ALA A 190 -4.10 -19.20 -10.55
C ALA A 190 -4.03 -17.71 -10.17
N GLY A 191 -5.05 -16.93 -10.54
CA GLY A 191 -5.11 -15.50 -10.29
C GLY A 191 -4.91 -15.11 -8.82
N LEU A 192 -5.45 -15.89 -7.88
CA LEU A 192 -5.22 -15.69 -6.44
C LEU A 192 -3.80 -16.02 -6.00
N THR A 193 -3.13 -16.96 -6.65
CA THR A 193 -1.72 -17.29 -6.35
C THR A 193 -0.80 -16.16 -6.84
N ARG A 194 -1.04 -15.62 -8.06
CA ARG A 194 -0.34 -14.42 -8.56
C ARG A 194 -0.57 -13.21 -7.64
N TYR A 195 -1.81 -13.02 -7.18
CA TYR A 195 -2.13 -12.00 -6.19
C TYR A 195 -1.37 -12.23 -4.87
N GLY A 196 -1.40 -13.46 -4.34
CA GLY A 196 -0.70 -13.83 -3.12
C GLY A 196 0.78 -13.55 -3.19
N GLN A 197 1.43 -13.89 -4.32
CA GLN A 197 2.82 -13.56 -4.60
C GLN A 197 3.07 -12.05 -4.55
N SER A 198 2.23 -11.23 -5.17
CA SER A 198 2.37 -9.77 -5.15
C SER A 198 2.18 -9.16 -3.75
N LYS A 199 1.30 -9.76 -2.91
CA LYS A 199 1.08 -9.30 -1.54
C LYS A 199 2.16 -9.74 -0.58
N LEU A 200 2.76 -10.91 -0.79
CA LEU A 200 3.97 -11.33 -0.09
C LEU A 200 5.16 -10.41 -0.43
N ALA A 201 5.30 -10.04 -1.70
CA ALA A 201 6.31 -9.09 -2.14
C ALA A 201 6.17 -7.73 -1.43
N GLY A 202 4.95 -7.24 -1.20
CA GLY A 202 4.70 -6.03 -0.42
C GLY A 202 5.15 -6.14 1.05
N ILE A 203 5.02 -7.33 1.67
CA ILE A 203 5.52 -7.56 3.03
C ILE A 203 7.06 -7.51 3.04
N PHE A 204 7.70 -8.24 2.14
CA PHE A 204 9.15 -8.23 2.02
C PHE A 204 9.72 -6.84 1.72
N PHE A 205 9.03 -6.07 0.88
CA PHE A 205 9.42 -4.71 0.56
C PHE A 205 9.43 -3.81 1.81
N ALA A 206 8.38 -3.87 2.64
CA ALA A 206 8.34 -3.12 3.89
C ALA A 206 9.45 -3.55 4.87
N GLN A 207 9.74 -4.85 4.96
CA GLN A 207 10.82 -5.38 5.80
C GLN A 207 12.19 -4.89 5.34
N GLU A 208 12.47 -4.93 4.04
CA GLU A 208 13.75 -4.47 3.48
C GLU A 208 13.90 -2.94 3.57
N LEU A 209 12.82 -2.17 3.39
CA LEU A 209 12.83 -0.73 3.65
C LEU A 209 13.20 -0.43 5.10
N ALA A 210 12.55 -1.08 6.06
CA ALA A 210 12.82 -0.91 7.48
C ALA A 210 14.27 -1.23 7.86
N ARG A 211 14.83 -2.28 7.27
CA ARG A 211 16.21 -2.71 7.53
C ARG A 211 17.25 -1.75 6.93
N ARG A 212 16.98 -1.23 5.73
CA ARG A 212 17.92 -0.39 4.97
C ARG A 212 17.83 1.08 5.32
N TYR A 213 16.65 1.54 5.74
CA TYR A 213 16.35 2.94 6.01
C TYR A 213 15.74 3.11 7.42
N PRO A 214 16.57 2.94 8.48
CA PRO A 214 16.09 3.06 9.86
C PRO A 214 15.67 4.48 10.24
N GLN A 215 15.84 5.46 9.34
CA GLN A 215 15.45 6.85 9.53
C GLN A 215 13.94 7.06 9.53
N PHE A 216 13.17 6.10 8.99
CA PHE A 216 11.71 6.15 8.96
C PHE A 216 11.09 4.79 9.28
N THR A 217 9.81 4.80 9.64
CA THR A 217 9.06 3.57 9.90
C THR A 217 8.46 3.03 8.60
N ALA A 218 8.81 1.80 8.22
CA ALA A 218 8.20 1.08 7.11
C ALA A 218 7.49 -0.18 7.60
N VAL A 219 6.21 -0.34 7.27
CA VAL A 219 5.41 -1.50 7.72
C VAL A 219 4.46 -1.97 6.63
N SER A 220 4.03 -3.21 6.74
CA SER A 220 2.96 -3.76 5.90
C SER A 220 1.72 -4.09 6.72
N VAL A 221 0.54 -3.90 6.12
CA VAL A 221 -0.73 -4.12 6.81
C VAL A 221 -1.73 -4.91 5.97
N HIS A 222 -2.55 -5.73 6.64
CA HIS A 222 -3.76 -6.32 6.10
C HIS A 222 -4.98 -5.52 6.56
N PRO A 223 -5.90 -5.11 5.66
CA PRO A 223 -7.06 -4.30 6.02
C PRO A 223 -8.21 -5.12 6.68
N GLY A 224 -8.09 -6.44 6.69
CA GLY A 224 -9.20 -7.35 7.01
C GLY A 224 -9.99 -7.74 5.76
N LEU A 225 -11.08 -8.46 5.97
CA LEU A 225 -12.04 -8.77 4.90
C LEU A 225 -12.90 -7.51 4.67
N VAL A 226 -12.70 -6.86 3.54
CA VAL A 226 -13.36 -5.59 3.23
C VAL A 226 -14.21 -5.75 1.97
N ASN A 227 -15.47 -5.39 2.06
CA ASN A 227 -16.34 -5.30 0.89
C ASN A 227 -15.98 -4.02 0.10
N THR A 228 -15.12 -4.16 -0.89
CA THR A 228 -14.68 -3.07 -1.78
C THR A 228 -15.02 -3.39 -3.23
N ASN A 229 -14.92 -2.38 -4.10
CA ASN A 229 -15.04 -2.56 -5.56
C ASN A 229 -14.08 -3.62 -6.16
N LEU A 230 -13.07 -4.06 -5.41
CA LEU A 230 -12.19 -5.16 -5.76
C LEU A 230 -12.95 -6.50 -5.82
N ALA A 231 -13.87 -6.73 -4.86
CA ALA A 231 -14.75 -7.90 -4.84
C ALA A 231 -15.74 -7.91 -6.02
N ASN A 232 -16.29 -6.75 -6.37
CA ASN A 232 -17.24 -6.61 -7.48
C ASN A 232 -16.59 -6.88 -8.86
N LYS A 233 -15.28 -6.71 -9.00
CA LYS A 233 -14.54 -7.11 -10.21
C LYS A 233 -14.35 -8.62 -10.31
N MET A 234 -14.14 -9.32 -9.19
CA MET A 234 -14.05 -10.79 -9.17
C MET A 234 -15.32 -11.45 -9.69
N GLU A 235 -16.50 -10.87 -9.44
CA GLU A 235 -17.79 -11.37 -9.91
C GLU A 235 -17.91 -11.41 -11.43
N ARG A 236 -17.26 -10.49 -12.13
CA ARG A 236 -17.33 -10.42 -13.60
C ARG A 236 -16.39 -11.38 -14.31
N GLU A 237 -15.35 -11.86 -13.63
CA GLU A 237 -14.26 -12.61 -14.25
C GLU A 237 -14.22 -14.10 -13.85
N ASN A 238 -14.92 -14.51 -12.76
CA ASN A 238 -15.02 -15.91 -12.34
C ASN A 238 -16.33 -16.17 -11.59
N LEU A 239 -17.31 -16.79 -12.27
CA LEU A 239 -18.67 -16.99 -11.76
C LEU A 239 -18.71 -17.79 -10.44
N LEU A 240 -17.84 -18.77 -10.23
CA LEU A 240 -17.75 -19.58 -9.00
C LEU A 240 -17.13 -18.81 -7.82
N LEU A 241 -16.07 -18.03 -8.08
CA LEU A 241 -15.46 -17.17 -7.06
C LEU A 241 -16.35 -15.97 -6.73
N GLY A 242 -17.10 -15.44 -7.71
CA GLY A 242 -18.09 -14.41 -7.53
C GLY A 242 -19.26 -14.82 -6.64
N ILE A 243 -19.73 -16.07 -6.75
CA ILE A 243 -20.80 -16.63 -5.90
C ILE A 243 -20.30 -16.73 -4.45
N VAL A 244 -19.09 -17.25 -4.22
CA VAL A 244 -18.50 -17.34 -2.86
C VAL A 244 -18.24 -15.94 -2.29
N ALA A 245 -17.78 -14.98 -3.10
CA ALA A 245 -17.62 -13.59 -2.66
C ALA A 245 -18.96 -12.95 -2.31
N LYS A 246 -20.02 -13.22 -3.08
CA LYS A 246 -21.37 -12.69 -2.83
C LYS A 246 -22.03 -13.24 -1.58
N GLU A 247 -21.83 -14.51 -1.30
CA GLU A 247 -22.47 -15.20 -0.17
C GLU A 247 -21.71 -14.97 1.16
N VAL A 248 -20.37 -14.88 1.10
CA VAL A 248 -19.51 -14.82 2.29
C VAL A 248 -19.09 -13.39 2.64
N MET A 249 -18.81 -12.52 1.65
CA MET A 249 -18.33 -11.15 1.91
C MET A 249 -19.38 -10.18 2.47
N PRO A 250 -20.68 -10.21 2.11
CA PRO A 250 -21.69 -9.36 2.76
C PRO A 250 -21.90 -9.68 4.24
N ILE A 251 -21.64 -10.94 4.64
CA ILE A 251 -21.85 -11.42 6.02
C ILE A 251 -20.59 -11.20 6.87
N ALA A 252 -19.40 -11.28 6.27
CA ALA A 252 -18.11 -11.22 6.97
C ALA A 252 -17.26 -9.99 6.62
N GLY A 253 -17.58 -9.26 5.52
CA GLY A 253 -16.80 -8.11 5.05
C GLY A 253 -17.13 -6.83 5.81
N SER A 254 -16.10 -6.16 6.33
CA SER A 254 -16.23 -4.82 6.89
C SER A 254 -16.42 -3.78 5.77
N ASN A 255 -17.03 -2.63 6.10
CA ASN A 255 -17.11 -1.49 5.18
C ASN A 255 -15.72 -0.81 5.03
N ALA A 256 -15.59 0.11 4.09
CA ALA A 256 -14.32 0.81 3.85
C ALA A 256 -13.79 1.56 5.09
N LYS A 257 -14.69 2.05 5.95
CA LYS A 257 -14.35 2.75 7.20
C LYS A 257 -13.65 1.83 8.19
N GLU A 258 -14.17 0.62 8.37
CA GLU A 258 -13.55 -0.39 9.23
C GLU A 258 -12.22 -0.90 8.63
N GLY A 259 -12.21 -1.17 7.31
CA GLY A 259 -11.03 -1.67 6.62
C GLY A 259 -9.87 -0.68 6.60
N ALA A 260 -10.14 0.63 6.54
CA ALA A 260 -9.09 1.66 6.57
C ALA A 260 -8.40 1.79 7.94
N ARG A 261 -9.01 1.29 9.03
CA ARG A 261 -8.49 1.47 10.40
C ARG A 261 -7.07 0.97 10.60
N ASN A 262 -6.72 -0.18 10.00
CA ASN A 262 -5.38 -0.75 10.20
C ASN A 262 -4.29 0.08 9.53
N GLN A 263 -4.50 0.55 8.29
CA GLN A 263 -3.54 1.42 7.62
C GLN A 263 -3.47 2.83 8.23
N LEU A 264 -4.58 3.35 8.74
CA LEU A 264 -4.60 4.62 9.49
C LEU A 264 -3.85 4.48 10.81
N TRP A 265 -4.06 3.39 11.54
CA TRP A 265 -3.31 3.07 12.75
C TRP A 265 -1.80 2.99 12.46
N ALA A 266 -1.40 2.24 11.43
CA ALA A 266 0.00 2.10 11.03
C ALA A 266 0.64 3.43 10.60
N ALA A 267 -0.15 4.31 9.99
CA ALA A 267 0.29 5.62 9.52
C ALA A 267 0.44 6.67 10.63
N THR A 268 -0.24 6.51 11.80
CA THR A 268 -0.40 7.62 12.74
C THR A 268 -0.23 7.25 14.22
N ALA A 269 -0.34 5.98 14.58
CA ALA A 269 -0.28 5.56 15.98
C ALA A 269 1.16 5.46 16.49
N SER A 270 1.35 5.71 17.77
CA SER A 270 2.60 5.41 18.47
C SER A 270 2.79 3.90 18.65
N GLY A 271 4.05 3.45 18.75
CA GLY A 271 4.39 2.04 19.02
C GLY A 271 4.19 1.09 17.83
N VAL A 272 4.13 1.62 16.62
CA VAL A 272 4.27 0.85 15.38
C VAL A 272 5.74 0.46 15.21
N GLU A 273 6.03 -0.83 15.09
CA GLU A 273 7.39 -1.36 14.96
C GLU A 273 7.76 -1.51 13.48
N SER A 274 8.85 -0.88 13.06
CA SER A 274 9.31 -0.91 11.66
C SER A 274 9.68 -2.34 11.24
N GLY A 275 9.31 -2.73 10.02
CA GLY A 275 9.54 -4.07 9.47
C GLY A 275 8.42 -5.07 9.76
N GLU A 276 7.46 -4.74 10.63
CA GLU A 276 6.40 -5.67 10.99
C GLU A 276 5.26 -5.73 9.96
N TYR A 277 4.59 -6.89 9.95
CA TYR A 277 3.31 -7.11 9.27
C TYR A 277 2.19 -7.15 10.30
N TYR A 278 1.16 -6.34 10.09
CA TYR A 278 0.04 -6.23 11.03
C TYR A 278 -1.30 -6.64 10.41
N GLU A 279 -2.04 -7.47 11.17
CA GLU A 279 -3.47 -7.69 10.93
C GLU A 279 -4.33 -6.69 11.72
N PRO A 280 -5.61 -6.54 11.39
CA PRO A 280 -6.49 -5.53 11.99
C PRO A 280 -6.78 -5.77 13.49
N VAL A 281 -6.58 -4.75 14.31
CA VAL A 281 -5.84 -3.50 14.14
C VAL A 281 -4.60 -3.61 15.00
N GLY A 282 -3.41 -3.47 14.38
CA GLY A 282 -2.14 -3.48 15.10
C GLY A 282 -1.71 -4.85 15.65
N VAL A 283 -2.25 -5.96 15.14
CA VAL A 283 -1.90 -7.31 15.61
C VAL A 283 -0.72 -7.85 14.82
N ALA A 284 0.45 -7.91 15.44
CA ALA A 284 1.67 -8.46 14.85
C ALA A 284 1.72 -9.99 14.88
N GLY A 285 2.68 -10.58 14.14
CA GLY A 285 3.01 -12.01 14.21
C GLY A 285 2.02 -12.95 13.53
N LYS A 286 1.11 -12.45 12.70
CA LYS A 286 0.09 -13.23 11.97
C LYS A 286 0.47 -13.56 10.52
N GLY A 287 1.66 -13.19 10.08
CA GLY A 287 2.15 -13.51 8.74
C GLY A 287 2.31 -15.02 8.51
N SER A 288 2.19 -15.45 7.25
CA SER A 288 2.45 -16.84 6.86
C SER A 288 3.92 -17.22 7.10
N LYS A 289 4.25 -18.50 6.97
CA LYS A 289 5.63 -18.99 7.13
C LYS A 289 6.64 -18.24 6.25
N TYR A 290 6.22 -17.82 5.04
CA TYR A 290 7.10 -17.10 4.11
C TYR A 290 7.49 -15.70 4.62
N THR A 291 6.68 -15.03 5.42
CA THR A 291 6.99 -13.67 5.90
C THR A 291 8.22 -13.62 6.82
N LYS A 292 8.74 -14.77 7.24
CA LYS A 292 9.96 -14.92 8.05
C LYS A 292 11.19 -15.30 7.22
N ASP A 293 11.04 -15.42 5.90
CA ASP A 293 12.15 -15.78 5.01
C ASP A 293 12.91 -14.51 4.58
N HIS A 294 13.87 -14.12 5.40
CA HIS A 294 14.67 -12.91 5.19
C HIS A 294 15.60 -13.02 3.97
N GLU A 295 16.05 -14.24 3.61
CA GLU A 295 16.87 -14.45 2.43
C GLU A 295 16.03 -14.26 1.15
N LEU A 296 14.79 -14.74 1.15
CA LEU A 296 13.87 -14.50 0.04
C LEU A 296 13.51 -13.01 -0.08
N ALA A 297 13.30 -12.32 1.04
CA ALA A 297 13.05 -10.89 1.06
C ALA A 297 14.23 -10.10 0.46
N LYS A 298 15.46 -10.44 0.88
CA LYS A 298 16.69 -9.84 0.35
C LYS A 298 16.83 -10.11 -1.15
N ARG A 299 16.63 -11.35 -1.58
CA ARG A 299 16.70 -11.73 -3.01
C ARG A 299 15.66 -10.96 -3.85
N LEU A 300 14.45 -10.77 -3.32
CA LEU A 300 13.42 -9.98 -4.00
C LEU A 300 13.83 -8.51 -4.11
N TRP A 301 14.40 -7.95 -3.05
CA TRP A 301 14.91 -6.57 -3.08
C TRP A 301 15.99 -6.41 -4.15
N GLU A 302 16.98 -7.29 -4.19
CA GLU A 302 18.08 -7.26 -5.17
C GLU A 302 17.56 -7.40 -6.61
N TRP A 303 16.58 -8.29 -6.82
CA TRP A 303 15.91 -8.42 -8.11
C TRP A 303 15.18 -7.11 -8.48
N THR A 304 14.43 -6.52 -7.56
CA THR A 304 13.68 -5.27 -7.80
C THR A 304 14.63 -4.10 -8.10
N GLU A 305 15.72 -3.96 -7.36
CA GLU A 305 16.72 -2.92 -7.63
C GLU A 305 17.38 -3.10 -9.00
N ASN A 306 17.67 -4.33 -9.41
CA ASN A 306 18.23 -4.59 -10.74
C ASN A 306 17.22 -4.27 -11.86
N GLU A 307 15.93 -4.58 -11.69
CA GLU A 307 14.89 -4.22 -12.66
C GLU A 307 14.70 -2.70 -12.76
N LEU A 308 14.90 -1.98 -11.67
CA LEU A 308 14.70 -0.53 -11.58
C LEU A 308 16.00 0.30 -11.66
N LYS A 309 17.12 -0.31 -12.08
CA LYS A 309 18.44 0.36 -12.08
C LYS A 309 18.54 1.55 -13.04
N GLU A 310 17.75 1.55 -14.13
CA GLU A 310 17.72 2.65 -15.11
C GLU A 310 16.95 3.89 -14.59
N TYR A 311 16.24 3.74 -13.48
CA TYR A 311 15.52 4.84 -12.81
C TYR A 311 16.39 5.33 -11.64
N GLU A 312 17.49 5.98 -11.95
CA GLU A 312 18.32 6.66 -10.95
C GLU A 312 17.66 7.95 -10.47
N VAL A 313 17.91 8.29 -9.20
CA VAL A 313 17.36 9.47 -8.50
C VAL A 313 18.44 10.53 -8.42
#